data_30a16f42575c8f8eb9129cd5584ae5ab
#
_entry.id   30a16f42575c8f8eb9129cd5584ae5ab
#
_cell.length_a   1.000
_cell.length_b   1.000
_cell.length_c   1.000
_cell.angle_alpha   90.00
_cell.angle_beta   90.00
_cell.angle_gamma   90.00
#
_symmetry.space_group_name_H-M   'P 1'
#
loop_
_entity.id
_entity.type
_entity.pdbx_description
1 polymer ?
#
loop_
_entity_poly.entity_id
_entity_poly.type
_entity_poly.pdbx_seq_one_letter_code
_entity_poly.pdbx_strand_id
1 'polypeptide(L)'
;MSKTSQCIKLLRILYSRKQPVNITELAGDLETNPRNIPEYVKELRLIGFDIEPVHGKYGGYVLNRESTFPAVRLSDAEREAFMAGFEYLLLRNDFMEIENYKKAMQKVSSAIINRDSIMDETMLAYRFPLVMPQEELEKRYFAIQQCIINKTVLDIEYLSQKNEVTKRTIHPYKLFMYNNAWFVLGFDESKGVILYFKLNRIQDFAIQHRTFVQLLTYKESDYLDEYGMKNNGEWYPIKLKLTGNYAMLVKERVYGKEQTIEEVDAKTTILSVKMQNKESIVKFVLGFGEHCEIIEPIWLKDKILTELRIIEKYYLQESDDLKA
;
A
#
# COMPACT_ATOMS: atom_id res chain seq x y z
N MET A 1 -19.51 47.03 6.53
CA MET A 1 -18.48 46.01 6.24
C MET A 1 -18.79 45.31 4.93
N SER A 2 -17.78 44.84 4.16
CA SER A 2 -18.06 44.10 2.93
C SER A 2 -18.68 42.73 3.22
N LYS A 3 -19.50 42.19 2.30
CA LYS A 3 -20.11 40.88 2.39
C LYS A 3 -19.04 39.79 2.62
N THR A 4 -17.92 39.88 1.92
CA THR A 4 -16.77 38.96 2.07
C THR A 4 -16.19 38.97 3.49
N SER A 5 -16.05 40.16 4.10
CA SER A 5 -15.56 40.28 5.48
C SER A 5 -16.51 39.61 6.48
N GLN A 6 -17.81 39.72 6.26
CA GLN A 6 -18.82 39.04 7.10
C GLN A 6 -18.82 37.53 6.93
N CYS A 7 -18.64 37.03 5.70
CA CYS A 7 -18.50 35.57 5.46
C CYS A 7 -17.27 34.98 6.17
N ILE A 8 -16.13 35.69 6.13
CA ILE A 8 -14.90 35.23 6.83
C ILE A 8 -15.10 35.22 8.35
N LYS A 9 -15.75 36.25 8.91
CA LYS A 9 -16.05 36.29 10.33
C LYS A 9 -17.00 35.16 10.75
N LEU A 10 -18.08 34.93 9.97
CA LEU A 10 -19.02 33.83 10.19
C LEU A 10 -18.30 32.48 10.20
N LEU A 11 -17.45 32.24 9.20
CA LEU A 11 -16.66 31.01 9.11
C LEU A 11 -15.78 30.81 10.36
N ARG A 12 -15.12 31.87 10.83
CA ARG A 12 -14.29 31.83 12.05
C ARG A 12 -15.10 31.48 13.30
N ILE A 13 -16.31 32.02 13.43
CA ILE A 13 -17.22 31.71 14.56
C ILE A 13 -17.63 30.23 14.49
N LEU A 14 -18.11 29.77 13.34
CA LEU A 14 -18.52 28.37 13.16
C LEU A 14 -17.35 27.40 13.36
N TYR A 15 -16.14 27.78 12.93
CA TYR A 15 -14.93 26.99 13.13
C TYR A 15 -14.52 26.90 14.62
N SER A 16 -14.79 27.92 15.44
CA SER A 16 -14.47 27.93 16.86
C SER A 16 -15.48 27.14 17.73
N ARG A 17 -16.70 26.89 17.21
CA ARG A 17 -17.80 26.27 17.97
C ARG A 17 -18.03 24.82 17.49
N LYS A 18 -18.15 23.87 18.43
CA LYS A 18 -18.48 22.45 18.12
C LYS A 18 -19.99 22.19 18.06
N GLN A 19 -20.80 23.06 18.60
CA GLN A 19 -22.25 22.96 18.65
C GLN A 19 -22.89 23.89 17.64
N PRO A 20 -24.13 23.63 17.19
CA PRO A 20 -24.86 24.55 16.32
C PRO A 20 -24.99 25.91 16.96
N VAL A 21 -24.75 26.96 16.18
CA VAL A 21 -24.85 28.36 16.63
C VAL A 21 -26.13 28.97 16.07
N ASN A 22 -26.95 29.54 16.96
CA ASN A 22 -28.25 30.11 16.60
C ASN A 22 -28.07 31.36 15.71
N ILE A 23 -29.01 31.55 14.76
CA ILE A 23 -28.98 32.67 13.81
C ILE A 23 -28.94 34.03 14.51
N THR A 24 -29.66 34.17 15.64
CA THR A 24 -29.70 35.43 16.42
C THR A 24 -28.34 35.70 17.07
N GLU A 25 -27.69 34.66 17.61
CA GLU A 25 -26.34 34.74 18.17
C GLU A 25 -25.32 35.12 17.12
N LEU A 26 -25.34 34.43 15.94
CA LEU A 26 -24.48 34.75 14.80
C LEU A 26 -24.66 36.19 14.31
N ALA A 27 -25.91 36.66 14.27
CA ALA A 27 -26.20 38.02 13.84
C ALA A 27 -25.69 39.06 14.85
N GLY A 28 -25.75 38.76 16.14
CA GLY A 28 -25.17 39.59 17.20
C GLY A 28 -23.63 39.67 17.10
N ASP A 29 -22.98 38.50 16.98
CA ASP A 29 -21.51 38.41 16.88
C ASP A 29 -20.98 39.11 15.62
N LEU A 30 -21.76 39.11 14.53
CA LEU A 30 -21.43 39.74 13.26
C LEU A 30 -21.90 41.20 13.12
N GLU A 31 -22.60 41.71 14.14
CA GLU A 31 -23.20 43.06 14.07
C GLU A 31 -24.04 43.26 12.79
N THR A 32 -24.89 42.28 12.45
CA THR A 32 -25.67 42.25 11.22
C THR A 32 -27.12 41.81 11.45
N ASN A 33 -27.98 41.97 10.44
CA ASN A 33 -29.34 41.49 10.52
C ASN A 33 -29.42 39.94 10.46
N PRO A 34 -30.20 39.23 11.29
CA PRO A 34 -30.40 37.79 11.21
C PRO A 34 -30.78 37.28 9.81
N ARG A 35 -31.46 38.07 9.00
CA ARG A 35 -31.83 37.74 7.61
C ARG A 35 -30.63 37.60 6.68
N ASN A 36 -29.48 38.18 7.00
CA ASN A 36 -28.28 38.10 6.21
C ASN A 36 -27.49 36.82 6.46
N ILE A 37 -27.68 36.16 7.58
CA ILE A 37 -26.94 34.94 7.94
C ILE A 37 -27.13 33.80 6.90
N PRO A 38 -28.37 33.47 6.46
CA PRO A 38 -28.57 32.47 5.42
C PRO A 38 -27.85 32.79 4.10
N GLU A 39 -27.76 34.07 3.74
CA GLU A 39 -27.00 34.49 2.54
C GLU A 39 -25.50 34.25 2.69
N TYR A 40 -24.93 34.61 3.84
CA TYR A 40 -23.50 34.35 4.10
C TYR A 40 -23.19 32.84 4.13
N VAL A 41 -24.07 32.03 4.72
CA VAL A 41 -23.96 30.57 4.68
C VAL A 41 -24.03 30.05 3.26
N LYS A 42 -24.94 30.58 2.42
CA LYS A 42 -25.05 30.22 1.01
C LYS A 42 -23.76 30.50 0.24
N GLU A 43 -23.14 31.66 0.44
CA GLU A 43 -21.87 32.02 -0.18
C GLU A 43 -20.75 31.09 0.27
N LEU A 44 -20.67 30.80 1.57
CA LEU A 44 -19.67 29.87 2.10
C LEU A 44 -19.83 28.46 1.54
N ARG A 45 -21.07 27.98 1.38
CA ARG A 45 -21.36 26.70 0.73
C ARG A 45 -20.93 26.66 -0.74
N LEU A 46 -21.16 27.76 -1.48
CA LEU A 46 -20.74 27.87 -2.88
C LEU A 46 -19.23 27.76 -3.08
N ILE A 47 -18.45 28.18 -2.08
CA ILE A 47 -16.98 28.07 -2.10
C ILE A 47 -16.45 26.81 -1.39
N GLY A 48 -17.35 25.86 -1.04
CA GLY A 48 -16.99 24.51 -0.61
C GLY A 48 -17.00 24.24 0.88
N PHE A 49 -17.50 25.17 1.72
CA PHE A 49 -17.67 24.89 3.15
C PHE A 49 -18.98 24.12 3.41
N ASP A 50 -18.86 22.99 4.09
CA ASP A 50 -20.01 22.19 4.47
C ASP A 50 -20.60 22.69 5.80
N ILE A 51 -21.63 23.53 5.66
CA ILE A 51 -22.32 24.14 6.79
C ILE A 51 -23.75 23.60 6.79
N GLU A 52 -24.15 22.88 7.83
CA GLU A 52 -25.47 22.26 7.93
C GLU A 52 -26.41 23.07 8.81
N PRO A 53 -27.72 23.17 8.44
CA PRO A 53 -28.75 23.71 9.30
C PRO A 53 -29.19 22.63 10.28
N VAL A 54 -29.23 22.96 11.55
CA VAL A 54 -29.80 22.12 12.62
C VAL A 54 -31.14 22.72 13.03
N HIS A 55 -32.20 21.92 12.99
CA HIS A 55 -33.55 22.35 13.37
C HIS A 55 -33.84 22.07 14.88
N GLY A 56 -34.72 22.85 15.48
CA GLY A 56 -35.17 22.65 16.85
C GLY A 56 -34.86 23.81 17.79
N LYS A 57 -35.17 23.64 19.07
CA LYS A 57 -35.04 24.69 20.13
C LYS A 57 -33.59 25.21 20.27
N TYR A 58 -32.61 24.38 19.99
CA TYR A 58 -31.19 24.70 20.02
C TYR A 58 -30.59 24.67 18.62
N GLY A 59 -31.41 24.89 17.57
CA GLY A 59 -31.03 24.88 16.20
C GLY A 59 -30.21 26.09 15.80
N GLY A 60 -29.57 25.98 14.63
CA GLY A 60 -28.72 27.00 14.08
C GLY A 60 -27.87 26.46 12.92
N TYR A 61 -26.67 26.94 12.75
CA TYR A 61 -25.73 26.44 11.77
C TYR A 61 -24.54 25.79 12.44
N VAL A 62 -24.06 24.68 11.88
CA VAL A 62 -22.85 23.98 12.30
C VAL A 62 -21.95 23.72 11.09
N LEU A 63 -20.66 23.89 11.26
CA LEU A 63 -19.66 23.57 10.25
C LEU A 63 -19.25 22.11 10.42
N ASN A 64 -19.45 21.29 9.36
CA ASN A 64 -18.93 19.95 9.31
C ASN A 64 -17.41 20.01 9.05
N ARG A 65 -16.61 19.77 10.08
CA ARG A 65 -15.16 19.89 10.04
C ARG A 65 -14.49 18.74 9.34
N GLU A 66 -15.15 17.58 9.27
CA GLU A 66 -14.59 16.37 8.63
C GLU A 66 -14.61 16.48 7.10
N SER A 67 -15.56 17.24 6.57
CA SER A 67 -15.69 17.47 5.13
C SER A 67 -15.02 18.77 4.65
N THR A 68 -14.56 19.63 5.55
CA THR A 68 -13.99 20.92 5.21
C THR A 68 -12.47 20.91 5.38
N PHE A 69 -11.74 21.01 4.28
CA PHE A 69 -10.29 21.24 4.31
C PHE A 69 -10.02 22.66 4.80
N PRO A 70 -9.31 22.86 5.94
CA PRO A 70 -8.89 24.19 6.33
C PRO A 70 -7.95 24.74 5.26
N ALA A 71 -8.00 26.07 5.00
CA ALA A 71 -7.05 26.75 4.13
C ALA A 71 -5.63 26.60 4.71
N VAL A 72 -4.92 25.57 4.28
CA VAL A 72 -3.53 25.31 4.68
C VAL A 72 -2.63 26.17 3.82
N ARG A 73 -1.82 27.03 4.45
CA ARG A 73 -0.75 27.75 3.76
C ARG A 73 0.46 26.83 3.68
N LEU A 74 0.76 26.37 2.49
CA LEU A 74 1.99 25.63 2.20
C LEU A 74 3.05 26.62 1.71
N SER A 75 4.27 26.46 2.16
CA SER A 75 5.46 27.07 1.54
C SER A 75 5.67 26.50 0.14
N ASP A 76 6.51 27.16 -0.67
CA ASP A 76 6.79 26.69 -2.03
C ASP A 76 7.39 25.27 -2.02
N ALA A 77 8.33 24.98 -1.12
CA ALA A 77 8.93 23.67 -0.96
C ALA A 77 7.91 22.57 -0.54
N GLU A 78 6.96 22.92 0.34
CA GLU A 78 5.90 21.99 0.72
C GLU A 78 4.91 21.72 -0.42
N ARG A 79 4.62 22.73 -1.24
CA ARG A 79 3.81 22.56 -2.47
C ARG A 79 4.49 21.67 -3.48
N GLU A 80 5.78 21.90 -3.74
CA GLU A 80 6.57 21.06 -4.64
C GLU A 80 6.62 19.61 -4.16
N ALA A 81 6.89 19.38 -2.88
CA ALA A 81 6.89 18.03 -2.30
C ALA A 81 5.52 17.35 -2.39
N PHE A 82 4.43 18.11 -2.19
CA PHE A 82 3.07 17.59 -2.30
C PHE A 82 2.73 17.19 -3.73
N MET A 83 3.14 18.01 -4.72
CA MET A 83 2.95 17.72 -6.14
C MET A 83 3.80 16.54 -6.61
N ALA A 84 5.06 16.47 -6.21
CA ALA A 84 5.94 15.33 -6.51
C ALA A 84 5.35 14.02 -5.97
N GLY A 85 4.76 14.03 -4.77
CA GLY A 85 4.04 12.89 -4.21
C GLY A 85 2.83 12.48 -5.05
N PHE A 86 2.07 13.45 -5.57
CA PHE A 86 0.95 13.18 -6.47
C PHE A 86 1.42 12.56 -7.79
N GLU A 87 2.43 13.12 -8.43
CA GLU A 87 3.02 12.59 -9.66
C GLU A 87 3.55 11.17 -9.47
N TYR A 88 4.27 10.92 -8.36
CA TYR A 88 4.75 9.59 -8.02
C TYR A 88 3.61 8.57 -7.92
N LEU A 89 2.48 8.93 -7.29
CA LEU A 89 1.32 8.04 -7.16
C LEU A 89 0.61 7.82 -8.50
N LEU A 90 0.57 8.83 -9.39
CA LEU A 90 -0.01 8.67 -10.74
C LEU A 90 0.73 7.65 -11.59
N LEU A 91 2.03 7.51 -11.38
CA LEU A 91 2.87 6.55 -12.11
C LEU A 91 2.71 5.11 -11.58
N ARG A 92 2.10 4.93 -10.41
CA ARG A 92 1.95 3.63 -9.78
C ARG A 92 0.66 2.93 -10.21
N ASN A 93 0.80 1.80 -10.91
CA ASN A 93 -0.33 0.94 -11.29
C ASN A 93 -0.87 0.08 -10.13
N ASP A 94 -0.24 0.16 -8.97
CA ASP A 94 -0.57 -0.63 -7.78
C ASP A 94 -1.30 0.18 -6.69
N PHE A 95 -1.55 1.47 -6.92
CA PHE A 95 -2.31 2.32 -6.02
C PHE A 95 -3.80 2.25 -6.35
N MET A 96 -4.55 1.42 -5.61
CA MET A 96 -5.95 1.11 -5.89
C MET A 96 -6.91 2.30 -5.77
N GLU A 97 -6.58 3.30 -4.95
CA GLU A 97 -7.40 4.50 -4.74
C GLU A 97 -7.07 5.65 -5.71
N ILE A 98 -6.38 5.37 -6.82
CA ILE A 98 -5.85 6.41 -7.72
C ILE A 98 -6.94 7.33 -8.27
N GLU A 99 -8.10 6.82 -8.62
CA GLU A 99 -9.20 7.63 -9.17
C GLU A 99 -9.82 8.55 -8.12
N ASN A 100 -10.02 8.05 -6.90
CA ASN A 100 -10.48 8.88 -5.78
C ASN A 100 -9.43 9.92 -5.40
N TYR A 101 -8.15 9.54 -5.45
CA TYR A 101 -7.03 10.44 -5.19
C TYR A 101 -6.92 11.55 -6.24
N LYS A 102 -7.07 11.24 -7.54
CA LYS A 102 -7.14 12.24 -8.62
C LYS A 102 -8.26 13.26 -8.38
N LYS A 103 -9.47 12.77 -8.03
CA LYS A 103 -10.61 13.64 -7.72
C LYS A 103 -10.35 14.54 -6.50
N ALA A 104 -9.73 13.99 -5.46
CA ALA A 104 -9.35 14.77 -4.28
C ALA A 104 -8.29 15.80 -4.63
N MET A 105 -7.26 15.41 -5.39
CA MET A 105 -6.19 16.31 -5.84
C MET A 105 -6.70 17.44 -6.71
N GLN A 106 -7.64 17.20 -7.62
CA GLN A 106 -8.27 18.27 -8.41
C GLN A 106 -8.92 19.33 -7.53
N LYS A 107 -9.59 18.91 -6.43
CA LYS A 107 -10.20 19.84 -5.48
C LYS A 107 -9.15 20.61 -4.66
N VAL A 108 -8.09 19.92 -4.22
CA VAL A 108 -7.03 20.50 -3.39
C VAL A 108 -6.11 21.40 -4.22
N SER A 109 -5.73 20.98 -5.44
CA SER A 109 -4.85 21.74 -6.32
C SER A 109 -5.45 23.07 -6.73
N SER A 110 -6.76 23.13 -6.98
CA SER A 110 -7.45 24.40 -7.28
C SER A 110 -7.35 25.41 -6.12
N ALA A 111 -7.11 24.95 -4.89
CA ALA A 111 -6.91 25.80 -3.72
C ALA A 111 -5.44 26.15 -3.44
N ILE A 112 -4.49 25.39 -3.99
CA ILE A 112 -3.06 25.45 -3.63
C ILE A 112 -2.19 25.98 -4.79
N ILE A 113 -2.58 25.80 -6.07
CA ILE A 113 -1.66 25.95 -7.20
C ILE A 113 -1.96 27.20 -8.04
N ASN A 114 -0.93 28.01 -8.26
CA ASN A 114 -0.82 28.88 -9.41
C ASN A 114 -0.38 28.04 -10.63
N ARG A 115 -1.01 28.26 -11.78
CA ARG A 115 -1.15 27.39 -12.97
C ARG A 115 0.12 27.02 -13.77
N ASP A 116 1.34 27.23 -13.30
CA ASP A 116 2.53 27.17 -14.16
C ASP A 116 3.53 26.04 -13.86
N SER A 117 3.14 24.95 -13.19
CA SER A 117 4.02 23.78 -13.08
C SER A 117 3.84 22.86 -14.28
N ILE A 118 4.83 22.80 -15.15
CA ILE A 118 4.98 21.85 -16.24
C ILE A 118 5.31 20.50 -15.58
N MET A 119 4.44 19.49 -15.78
CA MET A 119 4.73 18.12 -15.38
C MET A 119 5.81 17.54 -16.27
N ASP A 120 6.96 17.23 -15.71
CA ASP A 120 7.95 16.37 -16.37
C ASP A 120 7.48 14.92 -16.28
N GLU A 121 7.45 14.19 -17.41
CA GLU A 121 6.99 12.81 -17.46
C GLU A 121 8.04 11.89 -16.82
N THR A 122 7.89 11.56 -15.54
CA THR A 122 8.70 10.56 -14.88
C THR A 122 8.15 9.16 -15.18
N MET A 123 8.99 8.26 -15.67
CA MET A 123 8.61 6.89 -16.00
C MET A 123 8.96 5.91 -14.87
N LEU A 124 7.96 5.17 -14.36
CA LEU A 124 8.18 3.99 -13.52
C LEU A 124 8.07 2.73 -14.37
N ALA A 125 9.15 1.98 -14.48
CA ALA A 125 9.18 0.72 -15.19
C ALA A 125 9.32 -0.46 -14.21
N TYR A 126 8.44 -1.46 -14.35
CA TYR A 126 8.55 -2.73 -13.64
C TYR A 126 9.10 -3.79 -14.58
N ARG A 127 10.13 -4.50 -14.14
CA ARG A 127 10.78 -5.55 -14.98
C ARG A 127 9.82 -6.66 -15.38
N PHE A 128 8.88 -7.01 -14.47
CA PHE A 128 7.87 -8.05 -14.70
C PHE A 128 6.52 -7.57 -14.16
N PRO A 129 5.74 -6.81 -14.96
CA PRO A 129 4.40 -6.38 -14.54
C PRO A 129 3.47 -7.59 -14.36
N LEU A 130 2.46 -7.43 -13.51
CA LEU A 130 1.41 -8.44 -13.35
C LEU A 130 0.55 -8.51 -14.62
N VAL A 131 0.20 -9.72 -15.04
CA VAL A 131 -0.63 -9.95 -16.24
C VAL A 131 -2.12 -9.66 -15.99
N MET A 132 -2.56 -9.62 -14.73
CA MET A 132 -3.96 -9.38 -14.37
C MET A 132 -4.41 -7.98 -14.78
N PRO A 133 -5.56 -7.83 -15.46
CA PRO A 133 -6.15 -6.53 -15.73
C PRO A 133 -6.38 -5.74 -14.44
N GLN A 134 -6.10 -4.44 -14.49
CA GLN A 134 -6.22 -3.55 -13.33
C GLN A 134 -7.63 -3.57 -12.71
N GLU A 135 -8.67 -3.51 -13.55
CA GLU A 135 -10.08 -3.56 -13.11
C GLU A 135 -10.42 -4.83 -12.30
N GLU A 136 -9.85 -5.98 -12.70
CA GLU A 136 -10.06 -7.24 -11.99
C GLU A 136 -9.35 -7.25 -10.63
N LEU A 137 -8.16 -6.68 -10.57
CA LEU A 137 -7.41 -6.52 -9.32
C LEU A 137 -8.14 -5.58 -8.37
N GLU A 138 -8.63 -4.45 -8.88
CA GLU A 138 -9.42 -3.46 -8.12
C GLU A 138 -10.70 -4.08 -7.55
N LYS A 139 -11.46 -4.83 -8.34
CA LYS A 139 -12.66 -5.53 -7.85
C LYS A 139 -12.34 -6.41 -6.65
N ARG A 140 -11.27 -7.22 -6.74
CA ARG A 140 -10.84 -8.09 -5.63
C ARG A 140 -10.40 -7.28 -4.43
N TYR A 141 -9.60 -6.24 -4.65
CA TYR A 141 -9.10 -5.37 -3.59
C TYR A 141 -10.24 -4.72 -2.80
N PHE A 142 -11.17 -4.04 -3.48
CA PHE A 142 -12.27 -3.35 -2.82
C PHE A 142 -13.26 -4.31 -2.16
N ALA A 143 -13.55 -5.46 -2.77
CA ALA A 143 -14.39 -6.48 -2.15
C ALA A 143 -13.77 -7.00 -0.84
N ILE A 144 -12.49 -7.31 -0.84
CA ILE A 144 -11.76 -7.77 0.35
C ILE A 144 -11.66 -6.66 1.40
N GLN A 145 -11.40 -5.42 0.98
CA GLN A 145 -11.36 -4.26 1.87
C GLN A 145 -12.70 -4.07 2.60
N GLN A 146 -13.82 -4.18 1.88
CA GLN A 146 -15.16 -4.13 2.49
C GLN A 146 -15.39 -5.29 3.47
N CYS A 147 -14.92 -6.50 3.15
CA CYS A 147 -14.99 -7.63 4.06
C CYS A 147 -14.19 -7.39 5.35
N ILE A 148 -13.02 -6.76 5.26
CA ILE A 148 -12.20 -6.40 6.44
C ILE A 148 -12.92 -5.37 7.31
N ILE A 149 -13.46 -4.30 6.70
CA ILE A 149 -14.16 -3.24 7.39
C ILE A 149 -15.40 -3.76 8.10
N ASN A 150 -16.23 -4.54 7.38
CA ASN A 150 -17.50 -5.07 7.88
C ASN A 150 -17.33 -6.37 8.67
N LYS A 151 -16.12 -6.92 8.75
CA LYS A 151 -15.82 -8.22 9.37
C LYS A 151 -16.68 -9.35 8.77
N THR A 152 -16.90 -9.35 7.47
CA THR A 152 -17.68 -10.38 6.76
C THR A 152 -16.77 -11.47 6.21
N VAL A 153 -17.28 -12.70 6.25
CA VAL A 153 -16.57 -13.89 5.74
C VAL A 153 -16.56 -13.86 4.22
N LEU A 154 -15.47 -14.32 3.63
CA LEU A 154 -15.26 -14.35 2.19
C LEU A 154 -14.96 -15.78 1.73
N ASP A 155 -15.75 -16.28 0.76
CA ASP A 155 -15.42 -17.48 0.02
C ASP A 155 -14.56 -17.12 -1.19
N ILE A 156 -13.50 -17.89 -1.45
CA ILE A 156 -12.62 -17.71 -2.60
C ILE A 156 -12.35 -19.03 -3.30
N GLU A 157 -12.24 -18.99 -4.62
CA GLU A 157 -11.59 -20.01 -5.42
C GLU A 157 -10.13 -19.60 -5.63
N TYR A 158 -9.21 -20.37 -5.08
CA TYR A 158 -7.80 -19.99 -5.01
C TYR A 158 -6.90 -20.95 -5.77
N LEU A 159 -6.13 -20.40 -6.73
CA LEU A 159 -5.12 -21.14 -7.46
C LEU A 159 -3.84 -21.29 -6.60
N SER A 160 -3.58 -22.51 -6.16
CA SER A 160 -2.41 -22.82 -5.34
C SER A 160 -1.09 -22.74 -6.14
N GLN A 161 0.05 -22.79 -5.45
CA GLN A 161 1.36 -22.87 -6.11
C GLN A 161 1.56 -24.20 -6.88
N LYS A 162 0.75 -25.23 -6.55
CA LYS A 162 0.76 -26.52 -7.25
C LYS A 162 -0.14 -26.55 -8.48
N ASN A 163 -0.67 -25.39 -8.91
CA ASN A 163 -1.60 -25.23 -10.02
C ASN A 163 -2.96 -25.93 -9.79
N GLU A 164 -3.37 -26.08 -8.54
CA GLU A 164 -4.65 -26.65 -8.15
C GLU A 164 -5.60 -25.55 -7.68
N VAL A 165 -6.83 -25.54 -8.18
CA VAL A 165 -7.89 -24.64 -7.71
C VAL A 165 -8.53 -25.25 -6.47
N THR A 166 -8.56 -24.51 -5.38
CA THR A 166 -9.14 -24.92 -4.10
C THR A 166 -10.15 -23.90 -3.62
N LYS A 167 -11.28 -24.35 -3.11
CA LYS A 167 -12.27 -23.49 -2.42
C LYS A 167 -11.82 -23.25 -0.99
N ARG A 168 -11.87 -21.98 -0.58
CA ARG A 168 -11.47 -21.55 0.76
C ARG A 168 -12.51 -20.58 1.30
N THR A 169 -12.81 -20.73 2.58
CA THR A 169 -13.59 -19.78 3.36
C THR A 169 -12.65 -19.05 4.30
N ILE A 170 -12.52 -17.74 4.13
CA ILE A 170 -11.53 -16.96 4.85
C ILE A 170 -12.16 -15.80 5.64
N HIS A 171 -11.57 -15.48 6.78
CA HIS A 171 -11.79 -14.25 7.52
C HIS A 171 -10.67 -13.27 7.16
N PRO A 172 -10.89 -12.31 6.29
CA PRO A 172 -9.83 -11.40 5.87
C PRO A 172 -9.50 -10.41 6.99
N TYR A 173 -8.21 -10.28 7.32
CA TYR A 173 -7.74 -9.43 8.41
C TYR A 173 -7.03 -8.18 7.92
N LYS A 174 -6.16 -8.31 6.90
CA LYS A 174 -5.37 -7.19 6.39
C LYS A 174 -5.00 -7.38 4.93
N LEU A 175 -5.14 -6.30 4.16
CA LEU A 175 -4.54 -6.15 2.83
C LEU A 175 -3.15 -5.51 2.97
N PHE A 176 -2.18 -6.01 2.21
CA PHE A 176 -0.84 -5.44 2.16
C PHE A 176 -0.17 -5.75 0.82
N MET A 177 0.83 -4.94 0.49
CA MET A 177 1.64 -5.13 -0.72
C MET A 177 2.98 -5.76 -0.36
N TYR A 178 3.39 -6.77 -1.12
CA TYR A 178 4.69 -7.40 -1.00
C TYR A 178 5.20 -7.85 -2.38
N ASN A 179 6.46 -7.52 -2.68
CA ASN A 179 7.08 -7.84 -3.98
C ASN A 179 6.18 -7.52 -5.19
N ASN A 180 5.68 -6.28 -5.22
CA ASN A 180 4.84 -5.75 -6.30
C ASN A 180 3.54 -6.53 -6.53
N ALA A 181 2.99 -7.15 -5.49
CA ALA A 181 1.71 -7.84 -5.56
C ALA A 181 0.89 -7.63 -4.29
N TRP A 182 -0.42 -7.52 -4.45
CA TRP A 182 -1.36 -7.43 -3.34
C TRP A 182 -1.64 -8.79 -2.73
N PHE A 183 -1.65 -8.83 -1.42
CA PHE A 183 -1.98 -10.00 -0.61
C PHE A 183 -3.04 -9.64 0.42
N VAL A 184 -3.84 -10.63 0.78
CA VAL A 184 -4.68 -10.60 1.98
C VAL A 184 -4.16 -11.62 3.00
N LEU A 185 -3.98 -11.17 4.23
CA LEU A 185 -3.76 -12.01 5.40
C LEU A 185 -5.14 -12.36 5.96
N GLY A 186 -5.43 -13.64 6.16
CA GLY A 186 -6.73 -14.07 6.67
C GLY A 186 -6.70 -15.45 7.28
N PHE A 187 -7.64 -15.70 8.19
CA PHE A 187 -7.83 -17.01 8.79
C PHE A 187 -8.59 -17.91 7.81
N ASP A 188 -8.03 -19.06 7.49
CA ASP A 188 -8.63 -20.09 6.64
C ASP A 188 -9.41 -21.06 7.53
N GLU A 189 -10.74 -21.07 7.43
CA GLU A 189 -11.59 -21.96 8.25
C GLU A 189 -11.30 -23.45 8.00
N SER A 190 -10.96 -23.82 6.76
CA SER A 190 -10.72 -25.21 6.39
C SER A 190 -9.42 -25.77 6.98
N LYS A 191 -8.44 -24.88 7.19
CA LYS A 191 -7.13 -25.24 7.76
C LYS A 191 -6.97 -24.87 9.23
N GLY A 192 -7.83 -23.99 9.76
CA GLY A 192 -7.76 -23.52 11.14
C GLY A 192 -6.53 -22.63 11.43
N VAL A 193 -5.94 -22.04 10.41
CA VAL A 193 -4.71 -21.22 10.52
C VAL A 193 -4.81 -19.94 9.70
N ILE A 194 -4.00 -18.95 10.04
CA ILE A 194 -3.88 -17.71 9.29
C ILE A 194 -2.90 -17.90 8.14
N LEU A 195 -3.31 -17.52 6.92
CA LEU A 195 -2.55 -17.70 5.70
C LEU A 195 -2.51 -16.40 4.88
N TYR A 196 -1.58 -16.35 3.94
CA TYR A 196 -1.47 -15.30 2.94
C TYR A 196 -2.09 -15.76 1.62
N PHE A 197 -2.96 -14.94 1.06
CA PHE A 197 -3.56 -15.19 -0.25
C PHE A 197 -3.20 -14.05 -1.19
N LYS A 198 -2.56 -14.38 -2.30
CA LYS A 198 -2.21 -13.41 -3.33
C LYS A 198 -3.44 -13.07 -4.16
N LEU A 199 -3.82 -11.79 -4.28
CA LEU A 199 -5.07 -11.38 -4.92
C LEU A 199 -5.19 -11.84 -6.37
N ASN A 200 -4.09 -11.82 -7.12
CA ASN A 200 -4.10 -12.28 -8.52
C ASN A 200 -4.23 -13.81 -8.69
N ARG A 201 -4.23 -14.59 -7.60
CA ARG A 201 -4.50 -16.03 -7.60
C ARG A 201 -5.92 -16.38 -7.16
N ILE A 202 -6.70 -15.40 -6.74
CA ILE A 202 -8.12 -15.57 -6.46
C ILE A 202 -8.83 -15.60 -7.82
N GLN A 203 -9.40 -16.73 -8.21
CA GLN A 203 -10.08 -16.90 -9.49
C GLN A 203 -11.49 -16.33 -9.41
N ASP A 204 -12.20 -16.64 -8.34
CA ASP A 204 -13.55 -16.15 -8.05
C ASP A 204 -13.72 -15.91 -6.56
N PHE A 205 -14.70 -15.09 -6.16
CA PHE A 205 -15.01 -14.81 -4.77
C PHE A 205 -16.48 -14.50 -4.54
N ALA A 206 -16.96 -14.80 -3.34
CA ALA A 206 -18.31 -14.48 -2.89
C ALA A 206 -18.29 -13.98 -1.44
N ILE A 207 -18.89 -12.82 -1.20
CA ILE A 207 -19.03 -12.24 0.15
C ILE A 207 -20.22 -12.93 0.82
N GLN A 208 -19.99 -13.52 1.99
CA GLN A 208 -21.06 -14.13 2.79
C GLN A 208 -21.79 -13.08 3.62
N HIS A 209 -23.04 -13.37 4.00
CA HIS A 209 -23.78 -12.55 4.97
C HIS A 209 -23.32 -12.78 6.43
N ARG A 210 -22.46 -13.76 6.65
CA ARG A 210 -21.91 -14.14 7.96
C ARG A 210 -20.75 -13.24 8.34
N THR A 211 -20.75 -12.76 9.57
CA THR A 211 -19.62 -12.00 10.14
C THR A 211 -18.69 -12.93 10.93
N PHE A 212 -17.47 -12.51 11.16
CA PHE A 212 -16.49 -13.21 11.97
C PHE A 212 -15.98 -12.33 13.14
N VAL A 213 -15.48 -12.98 14.17
CA VAL A 213 -14.71 -12.33 15.24
C VAL A 213 -13.24 -12.69 15.01
N GLN A 214 -12.39 -11.67 15.01
CA GLN A 214 -10.96 -11.88 14.85
C GLN A 214 -10.42 -12.70 16.04
N LEU A 215 -9.50 -13.62 15.76
CA LEU A 215 -8.88 -14.43 16.80
C LEU A 215 -8.18 -13.55 17.84
N LEU A 216 -8.44 -13.79 19.12
CA LEU A 216 -7.80 -13.06 20.23
C LEU A 216 -6.27 -13.20 20.25
N THR A 217 -5.77 -14.30 19.71
CA THR A 217 -4.34 -14.60 19.60
C THR A 217 -3.66 -13.94 18.41
N TYR A 218 -4.43 -13.31 17.50
CA TYR A 218 -3.87 -12.66 16.33
C TYR A 218 -3.09 -11.40 16.72
N LYS A 219 -1.85 -11.38 16.31
CA LYS A 219 -0.99 -10.18 16.32
C LYS A 219 -0.41 -10.03 14.93
N GLU A 220 -0.61 -8.89 14.30
CA GLU A 220 -0.08 -8.60 12.97
C GLU A 220 1.43 -8.80 12.90
N SER A 221 2.15 -8.38 13.95
CA SER A 221 3.60 -8.53 14.08
C SER A 221 4.10 -9.98 14.03
N ASP A 222 3.23 -10.98 14.19
CA ASP A 222 3.61 -12.39 14.08
C ASP A 222 3.65 -12.85 12.61
N TYR A 223 2.99 -12.10 11.71
CA TYR A 223 2.86 -12.43 10.29
C TYR A 223 3.59 -11.45 9.36
N LEU A 224 3.73 -10.19 9.76
CA LEU A 224 4.36 -9.15 8.95
C LEU A 224 5.45 -8.43 9.75
N ASP A 225 6.55 -8.09 9.07
CA ASP A 225 7.60 -7.22 9.59
C ASP A 225 8.13 -6.29 8.49
N GLU A 226 9.18 -5.55 8.79
CA GLU A 226 9.83 -4.62 7.86
C GLU A 226 10.43 -5.29 6.60
N TYR A 227 10.63 -6.62 6.62
CA TYR A 227 11.08 -7.42 5.48
C TYR A 227 9.91 -8.06 4.72
N GLY A 228 8.67 -7.83 5.15
CA GLY A 228 7.45 -8.30 4.52
C GLY A 228 6.77 -9.47 5.22
N MET A 229 6.44 -10.51 4.47
CA MET A 229 5.74 -11.68 5.03
C MET A 229 6.69 -12.52 5.90
N LYS A 230 6.32 -12.66 7.17
CA LYS A 230 6.99 -13.61 8.04
C LYS A 230 6.54 -15.02 7.68
N ASN A 231 7.46 -15.80 7.16
CA ASN A 231 7.31 -17.25 7.24
C ASN A 231 7.64 -17.64 8.67
N ASN A 232 6.81 -18.46 9.32
CA ASN A 232 7.10 -19.01 10.66
C ASN A 232 8.35 -19.91 10.68
N GLY A 233 9.28 -19.65 9.76
CA GLY A 233 10.50 -20.37 9.53
C GLY A 233 11.69 -19.76 10.28
N GLU A 234 12.66 -20.61 10.48
CA GLU A 234 13.96 -20.25 11.05
C GLU A 234 14.68 -19.19 10.19
N TRP A 235 15.44 -18.33 10.84
CA TRP A 235 16.40 -17.47 10.21
C TRP A 235 17.72 -18.20 10.00
N TYR A 236 18.12 -18.32 8.74
CA TYR A 236 19.36 -19.01 8.35
C TYR A 236 20.48 -18.01 8.17
N PRO A 237 21.56 -18.10 8.94
CA PRO A 237 22.76 -17.30 8.68
C PRO A 237 23.41 -17.77 7.37
N ILE A 238 23.75 -16.82 6.52
CA ILE A 238 24.35 -17.04 5.20
C ILE A 238 25.57 -16.18 5.08
N LYS A 239 26.66 -16.73 4.56
CA LYS A 239 27.86 -16.00 4.22
C LYS A 239 28.27 -16.31 2.79
N LEU A 240 28.28 -15.25 1.96
CA LEU A 240 28.52 -15.34 0.53
C LEU A 240 29.72 -14.46 0.16
N LYS A 241 30.58 -14.96 -0.71
CA LYS A 241 31.61 -14.15 -1.37
C LYS A 241 31.12 -13.80 -2.76
N LEU A 242 30.99 -12.52 -3.05
CA LEU A 242 30.51 -11.99 -4.30
C LEU A 242 31.64 -11.30 -5.07
N THR A 243 31.66 -11.49 -6.39
CA THR A 243 32.71 -10.97 -7.25
C THR A 243 32.13 -10.14 -8.40
N GLY A 244 33.01 -9.40 -9.10
CA GLY A 244 32.64 -8.58 -10.26
C GLY A 244 31.64 -7.46 -9.89
N ASN A 245 30.66 -7.26 -10.73
CA ASN A 245 29.64 -6.22 -10.52
C ASN A 245 28.77 -6.47 -9.27
N TYR A 246 28.59 -7.73 -8.89
CA TYR A 246 27.79 -8.08 -7.71
C TYR A 246 28.45 -7.72 -6.40
N ALA A 247 29.79 -7.61 -6.37
CA ALA A 247 30.50 -7.08 -5.21
C ALA A 247 30.12 -5.63 -4.88
N MET A 248 29.67 -4.86 -5.87
CA MET A 248 29.20 -3.49 -5.69
C MET A 248 27.69 -3.46 -5.45
N LEU A 249 26.89 -4.16 -6.28
CA LEU A 249 25.44 -4.14 -6.21
C LEU A 249 24.88 -4.64 -4.87
N VAL A 250 25.60 -5.57 -4.22
CA VAL A 250 25.17 -6.10 -2.92
C VAL A 250 25.18 -5.06 -1.81
N LYS A 251 25.95 -3.99 -1.97
CA LYS A 251 26.06 -2.90 -1.00
C LYS A 251 24.87 -1.93 -1.05
N GLU A 252 24.10 -1.95 -2.13
CA GLU A 252 23.01 -1.01 -2.39
C GLU A 252 21.67 -1.43 -1.73
N ARG A 253 21.58 -2.64 -1.18
CA ARG A 253 20.32 -3.19 -0.67
C ARG A 253 20.49 -3.92 0.65
N VAL A 254 19.38 -3.95 1.40
CA VAL A 254 19.25 -4.79 2.58
C VAL A 254 18.50 -6.07 2.20
N TYR A 255 19.12 -7.22 2.40
CA TYR A 255 18.59 -8.54 2.01
C TYR A 255 17.98 -9.32 3.19
N GLY A 256 18.27 -8.92 4.41
CA GLY A 256 17.75 -9.58 5.60
C GLY A 256 18.32 -9.01 6.90
N LYS A 257 18.12 -9.75 7.98
CA LYS A 257 18.55 -9.31 9.32
C LYS A 257 20.06 -9.45 9.52
N GLU A 258 20.58 -8.62 10.40
CA GLU A 258 22.00 -8.65 10.84
C GLU A 258 22.97 -8.65 9.63
N GLN A 259 22.62 -7.89 8.60
CA GLN A 259 23.47 -7.80 7.41
C GLN A 259 24.76 -7.07 7.73
N THR A 260 25.86 -7.68 7.34
CA THR A 260 27.19 -7.04 7.33
C THR A 260 27.83 -7.23 5.97
N ILE A 261 28.63 -6.26 5.58
CA ILE A 261 29.34 -6.24 4.31
C ILE A 261 30.82 -5.99 4.61
N GLU A 262 31.68 -6.92 4.18
CA GLU A 262 33.12 -6.83 4.30
C GLU A 262 33.73 -6.72 2.91
N GLU A 263 34.46 -5.65 2.64
CA GLU A 263 35.20 -5.44 1.39
C GLU A 263 36.54 -6.13 1.47
N VAL A 264 36.75 -7.16 0.67
CA VAL A 264 38.04 -7.88 0.59
C VAL A 264 38.99 -7.14 -0.34
N ASP A 265 38.48 -6.70 -1.49
CA ASP A 265 39.18 -5.85 -2.47
C ASP A 265 38.16 -5.09 -3.33
N ALA A 266 38.64 -4.34 -4.33
CA ALA A 266 37.80 -3.53 -5.22
C ALA A 266 36.73 -4.30 -6.02
N LYS A 267 36.90 -5.64 -6.17
CA LYS A 267 36.04 -6.50 -6.97
C LYS A 267 35.46 -7.68 -6.17
N THR A 268 35.72 -7.74 -4.88
CA THR A 268 35.34 -8.87 -4.02
C THR A 268 34.74 -8.38 -2.72
N THR A 269 33.57 -8.84 -2.39
CA THR A 269 32.81 -8.47 -1.18
C THR A 269 32.26 -9.72 -0.51
N ILE A 270 32.31 -9.78 0.81
CA ILE A 270 31.66 -10.82 1.61
C ILE A 270 30.38 -10.22 2.20
N LEU A 271 29.25 -10.86 1.89
CA LEU A 271 27.95 -10.59 2.47
C LEU A 271 27.67 -11.62 3.55
N SER A 272 27.44 -11.16 4.79
CA SER A 272 26.89 -12.00 5.86
C SER A 272 25.51 -11.47 6.21
N VAL A 273 24.47 -12.33 6.21
CA VAL A 273 23.08 -11.94 6.41
C VAL A 273 22.26 -13.11 6.93
N LYS A 274 21.26 -12.85 7.76
CA LYS A 274 20.24 -13.84 8.11
C LYS A 274 19.03 -13.69 7.20
N MET A 275 18.63 -14.77 6.52
CA MET A 275 17.47 -14.82 5.61
C MET A 275 16.50 -15.93 6.02
N GLN A 276 15.23 -15.78 5.64
CA GLN A 276 14.20 -16.80 5.84
C GLN A 276 13.91 -17.55 4.54
N ASN A 277 13.32 -18.75 4.66
CA ASN A 277 12.88 -19.58 3.55
C ASN A 277 14.04 -20.13 2.68
N LYS A 278 14.37 -21.39 2.90
CA LYS A 278 15.46 -22.08 2.18
C LYS A 278 15.33 -22.01 0.65
N GLU A 279 14.11 -22.11 0.11
CA GLU A 279 13.87 -22.04 -1.35
C GLU A 279 14.16 -20.65 -1.91
N SER A 280 13.76 -19.60 -1.18
CA SER A 280 14.05 -18.21 -1.57
C SER A 280 15.56 -17.92 -1.51
N ILE A 281 16.26 -18.47 -0.52
CA ILE A 281 17.70 -18.36 -0.38
C ILE A 281 18.42 -19.03 -1.56
N VAL A 282 17.99 -20.23 -1.94
CA VAL A 282 18.55 -20.94 -3.10
C VAL A 282 18.38 -20.13 -4.38
N LYS A 283 17.17 -19.61 -4.63
CA LYS A 283 16.90 -18.73 -5.80
C LYS A 283 17.73 -17.46 -5.79
N PHE A 284 17.91 -16.86 -4.61
CA PHE A 284 18.74 -15.66 -4.43
C PHE A 284 20.18 -15.93 -4.83
N VAL A 285 20.77 -17.03 -4.34
CA VAL A 285 22.15 -17.41 -4.64
C VAL A 285 22.33 -17.77 -6.11
N LEU A 286 21.42 -18.55 -6.71
CA LEU A 286 21.44 -18.90 -8.12
C LEU A 286 21.35 -17.66 -9.03
N GLY A 287 20.70 -16.59 -8.58
CA GLY A 287 20.59 -15.35 -9.34
C GLY A 287 21.91 -14.60 -9.53
N PHE A 288 22.96 -14.90 -8.77
CA PHE A 288 24.30 -14.33 -8.95
C PHE A 288 25.16 -15.10 -9.97
N GLY A 289 24.74 -16.31 -10.36
CA GLY A 289 25.48 -17.16 -11.29
C GLY A 289 26.88 -17.50 -10.78
N GLU A 290 27.87 -17.39 -11.66
CA GLU A 290 29.28 -17.70 -11.36
C GLU A 290 29.96 -16.71 -10.42
N HIS A 291 29.31 -15.58 -10.11
CA HIS A 291 29.87 -14.53 -9.29
C HIS A 291 29.63 -14.71 -7.78
N CYS A 292 29.03 -15.84 -7.37
CA CYS A 292 28.73 -16.13 -5.97
C CYS A 292 29.38 -17.44 -5.50
N GLU A 293 30.27 -17.32 -4.53
CA GLU A 293 30.79 -18.47 -3.78
C GLU A 293 30.12 -18.51 -2.41
N ILE A 294 29.51 -19.65 -2.05
CA ILE A 294 28.92 -19.85 -0.73
C ILE A 294 30.01 -20.20 0.25
N ILE A 295 30.24 -19.37 1.26
CA ILE A 295 31.14 -19.67 2.37
C ILE A 295 30.42 -20.56 3.38
N GLU A 296 29.25 -20.13 3.83
CA GLU A 296 28.37 -20.82 4.79
C GLU A 296 26.90 -20.57 4.44
N PRO A 297 25.99 -21.51 4.78
CA PRO A 297 26.20 -22.82 5.41
C PRO A 297 26.41 -23.95 4.41
N ILE A 298 26.87 -25.13 4.89
CA ILE A 298 27.10 -26.33 4.04
C ILE A 298 25.83 -26.80 3.35
N TRP A 299 24.68 -26.82 4.04
CA TRP A 299 23.42 -27.28 3.43
C TRP A 299 23.05 -26.49 2.15
N LEU A 300 23.42 -25.22 2.09
CA LEU A 300 23.15 -24.37 0.93
C LEU A 300 24.05 -24.75 -0.24
N LYS A 301 25.33 -25.07 0.00
CA LYS A 301 26.25 -25.61 -1.03
C LYS A 301 25.70 -26.90 -1.65
N ASP A 302 25.29 -27.85 -0.80
CA ASP A 302 24.76 -29.14 -1.24
C ASP A 302 23.49 -28.97 -2.06
N LYS A 303 22.60 -28.06 -1.62
CA LYS A 303 21.35 -27.76 -2.34
C LYS A 303 21.63 -27.12 -3.71
N ILE A 304 22.53 -26.13 -3.78
CA ILE A 304 22.92 -25.50 -5.04
C ILE A 304 23.55 -26.52 -6.01
N LEU A 305 24.45 -27.37 -5.52
CA LEU A 305 25.04 -28.43 -6.36
C LEU A 305 23.98 -29.39 -6.90
N THR A 306 22.97 -29.71 -6.11
CA THR A 306 21.85 -30.55 -6.54
C THR A 306 21.04 -29.88 -7.63
N GLU A 307 20.68 -28.59 -7.48
CA GLU A 307 19.95 -27.83 -8.49
C GLU A 307 20.75 -27.69 -9.80
N LEU A 308 22.06 -27.39 -9.71
CA LEU A 308 22.92 -27.28 -10.87
C LEU A 308 23.00 -28.61 -11.66
N ARG A 309 23.10 -29.75 -10.99
CA ARG A 309 23.07 -31.08 -11.67
C ARG A 309 21.73 -31.34 -12.37
N ILE A 310 20.64 -30.88 -11.82
CA ILE A 310 19.31 -31.01 -12.45
C ILE A 310 19.25 -30.11 -13.70
N ILE A 311 19.71 -28.86 -13.58
CA ILE A 311 19.75 -27.91 -14.69
C ILE A 311 20.66 -28.45 -15.81
N GLU A 312 21.84 -28.94 -15.48
CA GLU A 312 22.80 -29.53 -16.44
C GLU A 312 22.16 -30.67 -17.24
N LYS A 313 21.42 -31.57 -16.58
CA LYS A 313 20.74 -32.67 -17.27
C LYS A 313 19.75 -32.19 -18.33
N TYR A 314 19.01 -31.11 -18.08
CA TYR A 314 18.08 -30.58 -19.07
C TYR A 314 18.80 -30.14 -20.35
N TYR A 315 19.94 -29.47 -20.21
CA TYR A 315 20.71 -28.99 -21.39
C TYR A 315 21.52 -30.08 -22.08
N LEU A 316 21.92 -31.14 -21.38
CA LEU A 316 22.63 -32.27 -22.00
C LEU A 316 21.69 -33.22 -22.77
N GLN A 317 20.44 -33.43 -22.29
CA GLN A 317 19.45 -34.26 -22.99
C GLN A 317 19.00 -33.67 -24.33
N GLU A 318 18.83 -32.34 -24.41
CA GLU A 318 18.50 -31.68 -25.70
C GLU A 318 19.60 -31.83 -26.76
N SER A 319 20.87 -32.05 -26.37
CA SER A 319 21.96 -32.23 -27.32
C SER A 319 22.00 -33.61 -28.01
N ASP A 320 21.37 -34.61 -27.44
CA ASP A 320 21.27 -35.96 -28.03
C ASP A 320 20.06 -36.10 -28.95
N ASP A 321 18.93 -35.40 -28.63
CA ASP A 321 17.73 -35.37 -29.50
C ASP A 321 17.89 -34.53 -30.77
N LEU A 322 18.86 -33.59 -30.81
CA LEU A 322 19.20 -32.80 -32.01
C LEU A 322 20.21 -33.48 -32.92
N LYS A 323 20.78 -34.63 -32.52
CA LYS A 323 21.73 -35.41 -33.31
C LYS A 323 21.16 -36.72 -33.87
N ALA A 324 19.88 -37.02 -33.58
CA ALA A 324 19.11 -38.13 -34.14
C ALA A 324 18.12 -37.64 -35.19
#